data_52bb3add292a017ce3a014920934f56b
#
_entry.id   52bb3add292a017ce3a014920934f56b
#
_cell.length_a   1.000
_cell.length_b   1.000
_cell.length_c   1.000
_cell.angle_alpha   90.00
_cell.angle_beta   90.00
_cell.angle_gamma   90.00
#
_symmetry.space_group_name_H-M   'P 1'
#
loop_
_entity.id
_entity.type
_entity.pdbx_description
1 polymer ?
#
loop_
_entity_poly.entity_id
_entity_poly.type
_entity_poly.pdbx_seq_one_letter_code
_entity_poly.pdbx_strand_id
1 'polypeptide(L)'
;SRGLGDVYKRQVYTLVGDLGVGKTVFTQGIAQGLGIEEPICSPTFTIVQVYEEGRMPFYHFDVYRIGDIEEMDEIGYEDYFYGDGLTMIEWANLIEEILPDHYREITIEKDLEKGFDYRKITILDR
;
A
#
# COMPACT_ATOMS: atom_id res chain seq x y z
N SER A 1 6.01 -15.45 18.29
CA SER A 1 5.49 -14.97 17.77
C SER A 1 4.24 -15.48 17.18
N ARG A 2 3.49 -16.00 17.81
CA ARG A 2 2.33 -16.55 17.52
C ARG A 2 1.30 -15.53 17.24
N GLY A 3 1.02 -14.60 18.11
CA GLY A 3 0.17 -13.49 17.79
C GLY A 3 0.69 -12.72 16.61
N LEU A 4 1.98 -12.80 16.36
CA LEU A 4 2.59 -12.15 15.22
C LEU A 4 2.11 -12.70 13.90
N GLY A 5 1.84 -13.99 13.83
CA GLY A 5 1.32 -14.57 12.61
C GLY A 5 -0.02 -13.98 12.22
N ASP A 6 -0.89 -13.76 13.19
CA ASP A 6 -2.19 -13.17 12.93
C ASP A 6 -2.07 -11.70 12.55
N VAL A 7 -1.15 -10.98 13.19
CA VAL A 7 -0.92 -9.58 12.87
C VAL A 7 -0.46 -9.44 11.43
N TYR A 8 0.47 -10.30 11.00
CA TYR A 8 1.02 -10.20 9.66
C TYR A 8 0.02 -10.62 8.58
N LYS A 9 -0.98 -11.41 8.91
CA LYS A 9 -1.97 -11.81 7.93
C LYS A 9 -2.92 -10.69 7.55
N ARG A 10 -2.97 -9.62 8.34
CA ARG A 10 -3.87 -8.50 8.05
C ARG A 10 -3.08 -7.21 8.09
N GLN A 11 -2.11 -7.13 7.19
CA GLN A 11 -1.26 -5.96 7.13
C GLN A 11 -1.78 -4.97 6.12
N VAL A 12 -2.10 -3.78 6.60
CA VAL A 12 -2.48 -2.66 5.74
C VAL A 12 -1.44 -1.56 5.90
N TYR A 13 -0.91 -1.13 4.77
CA TYR A 13 0.10 -0.08 4.70
C TYR A 13 -0.47 1.06 3.87
N THR A 14 -0.29 2.29 4.33
CA THR A 14 -0.60 3.46 3.53
C THR A 14 0.72 4.07 3.08
N LEU A 15 0.79 4.46 1.82
CA LEU A 15 2.01 4.99 1.23
C LEU A 15 1.79 6.43 0.86
N VAL A 16 2.58 7.31 1.47
CA VAL A 16 2.46 8.76 1.31
C VAL A 16 3.76 9.30 0.72
N GLY A 17 3.64 10.18 -0.25
CA GLY A 17 4.81 10.83 -0.84
C GLY A 17 4.42 11.59 -2.08
N ASP A 18 5.19 12.63 -2.37
CA ASP A 18 4.95 13.43 -3.56
C ASP A 18 5.34 12.67 -4.82
N LEU A 19 4.87 13.17 -5.95
CA LEU A 19 5.23 12.62 -7.25
C LEU A 19 6.75 12.62 -7.39
N GLY A 20 7.29 11.51 -7.87
CA GLY A 20 8.71 11.40 -8.14
C GLY A 20 9.58 11.08 -6.94
N VAL A 21 9.00 10.76 -5.77
CA VAL A 21 9.82 10.40 -4.60
C VAL A 21 10.25 8.94 -4.59
N GLY A 22 9.74 8.13 -5.52
CA GLY A 22 10.12 6.72 -5.60
C GLY A 22 9.10 5.76 -5.02
N LYS A 23 7.82 6.15 -4.99
CA LYS A 23 6.77 5.25 -4.49
C LYS A 23 6.68 3.96 -5.29
N THR A 24 6.81 4.06 -6.60
CA THR A 24 6.77 2.88 -7.46
C THR A 24 7.94 1.94 -7.17
N VAL A 25 9.14 2.49 -7.02
CA VAL A 25 10.32 1.71 -6.71
C VAL A 25 10.15 1.02 -5.35
N PHE A 26 9.63 1.74 -4.37
CA PHE A 26 9.39 1.18 -3.05
C PHE A 26 8.39 0.02 -3.12
N THR A 27 7.29 0.24 -3.85
CA THR A 27 6.26 -0.80 -4.01
C THR A 27 6.81 -2.04 -4.70
N GLN A 28 7.64 -1.84 -5.72
CA GLN A 28 8.29 -2.96 -6.40
C GLN A 28 9.22 -3.73 -5.46
N GLY A 29 9.91 -3.01 -4.58
CA GLY A 29 10.78 -3.65 -3.59
C GLY A 29 10.00 -4.51 -2.61
N ILE A 30 8.85 -4.04 -2.15
CA ILE A 30 7.97 -4.81 -1.29
C ILE A 30 7.51 -6.08 -2.02
N ALA A 31 7.07 -5.94 -3.27
CA ALA A 31 6.60 -7.06 -4.06
C ALA A 31 7.71 -8.10 -4.26
N GLN A 32 8.92 -7.65 -4.56
CA GLN A 32 10.06 -8.56 -4.69
C GLN A 32 10.33 -9.31 -3.39
N GLY A 33 10.22 -8.62 -2.27
CA GLY A 33 10.38 -9.26 -0.96
C GLY A 33 9.34 -10.34 -0.71
N LEU A 34 8.17 -10.24 -1.33
CA LEU A 34 7.12 -11.25 -1.24
C LEU A 34 7.28 -12.37 -2.27
N GLY A 35 8.25 -12.25 -3.17
CA GLY A 35 8.46 -13.25 -4.21
C GLY A 35 7.68 -13.02 -5.47
N ILE A 36 7.19 -11.80 -5.69
CA ILE A 36 6.46 -11.45 -6.90
C ILE A 36 7.45 -10.97 -7.95
N GLU A 37 7.49 -11.65 -9.08
CA GLU A 37 8.43 -11.32 -10.15
C GLU A 37 7.80 -10.50 -11.26
N GLU A 38 6.48 -10.54 -11.38
CA GLU A 38 5.83 -9.76 -12.41
C GLU A 38 5.93 -8.26 -12.12
N PRO A 39 5.93 -7.42 -13.17
CA PRO A 39 6.02 -5.97 -12.96
C PRO A 39 4.83 -5.44 -12.18
N ILE A 40 5.12 -4.53 -11.26
CA ILE A 40 4.08 -3.85 -10.49
C ILE A 40 3.71 -2.57 -11.22
N CYS A 41 2.43 -2.45 -11.54
CA CYS A 41 1.91 -1.26 -12.21
C CYS A 41 0.92 -0.55 -11.31
N SER A 42 0.85 0.77 -11.46
CA SER A 42 -0.15 1.54 -10.73
C SER A 42 -1.54 1.18 -11.25
N PRO A 43 -2.51 0.88 -10.38
CA PRO A 43 -3.87 0.52 -10.80
C PRO A 43 -4.66 1.77 -11.15
N THR A 44 -4.34 2.39 -12.28
CA THR A 44 -4.89 3.68 -12.67
C THR A 44 -6.40 3.69 -12.84
N PHE A 45 -6.96 2.61 -13.39
CA PHE A 45 -8.38 2.56 -13.70
C PHE A 45 -9.18 1.59 -12.86
N THR A 46 -8.51 0.63 -12.23
CA THR A 46 -9.20 -0.46 -11.54
C THR A 46 -9.22 -0.29 -10.02
N ILE A 47 -8.57 0.75 -9.51
CA ILE A 47 -8.44 1.04 -8.08
C ILE A 47 -7.55 0.02 -7.36
N VAL A 48 -7.73 -1.27 -7.62
CA VAL A 48 -6.93 -2.32 -6.99
C VAL A 48 -6.33 -3.27 -8.02
N GLN A 49 -5.10 -3.65 -7.81
CA GLN A 49 -4.41 -4.66 -8.59
C GLN A 49 -3.98 -5.77 -7.65
N VAL A 50 -4.26 -7.01 -8.02
CA VAL A 50 -3.99 -8.17 -7.17
C VAL A 50 -2.86 -8.99 -7.75
N TYR A 51 -1.88 -9.35 -6.91
CA TYR A 51 -0.72 -10.16 -7.30
C TYR A 51 -0.66 -11.36 -6.36
N GLU A 52 -0.81 -12.56 -6.91
CA GLU A 52 -0.93 -13.76 -6.10
C GLU A 52 0.23 -14.73 -6.20
N GLU A 53 1.25 -14.43 -7.00
CA GLU A 53 2.34 -15.38 -7.19
C GLU A 53 3.33 -15.47 -6.02
N GLY A 54 3.31 -14.52 -5.10
CA GLY A 54 4.25 -14.48 -3.99
C GLY A 54 3.85 -15.33 -2.81
N ARG A 55 4.57 -15.16 -1.69
CA ARG A 55 4.31 -15.92 -0.47
C ARG A 55 2.95 -15.63 0.13
N MET A 56 2.42 -14.47 -0.14
CA MET A 56 1.07 -14.08 0.25
C MET A 56 0.53 -13.15 -0.83
N PRO A 57 -0.78 -12.99 -0.92
CA PRO A 57 -1.35 -12.05 -1.88
C PRO A 57 -0.87 -10.63 -1.58
N PHE A 58 -0.65 -9.87 -2.63
CA PHE A 58 -0.30 -8.46 -2.52
C PHE A 58 -1.39 -7.65 -3.22
N TYR A 59 -2.04 -6.76 -2.48
CA TYR A 59 -3.13 -5.95 -2.98
C TYR A 59 -2.66 -4.49 -3.05
N HIS A 60 -2.49 -3.99 -4.26
CA HIS A 60 -2.02 -2.62 -4.47
C HIS A 60 -3.21 -1.74 -4.85
N PHE A 61 -3.55 -0.80 -3.98
CA PHE A 61 -4.64 0.14 -4.18
C PHE A 61 -4.11 1.52 -4.54
N ASP A 62 -4.77 2.18 -5.48
CA ASP A 62 -4.57 3.60 -5.74
C ASP A 62 -5.97 4.21 -5.83
N VAL A 63 -6.34 4.97 -4.81
CA VAL A 63 -7.69 5.51 -4.72
C VAL A 63 -7.78 6.97 -5.13
N TYR A 64 -6.76 7.45 -5.85
CA TYR A 64 -6.72 8.86 -6.24
C TYR A 64 -7.96 9.31 -7.02
N ARG A 65 -8.47 8.43 -7.89
CA ARG A 65 -9.60 8.77 -8.76
C ARG A 65 -10.96 8.40 -8.19
N ILE A 66 -10.99 7.97 -6.94
CA ILE A 66 -12.26 7.58 -6.34
C ILE A 66 -13.13 8.83 -6.18
N GLY A 67 -14.38 8.73 -6.62
CA GLY A 67 -15.29 9.86 -6.51
C GLY A 67 -16.17 9.80 -5.27
N ASP A 68 -16.36 8.61 -4.74
CA ASP A 68 -17.24 8.38 -3.61
C ASP A 68 -16.75 7.15 -2.86
N ILE A 69 -16.83 7.19 -1.54
CA ILE A 69 -16.41 6.08 -0.69
C ILE A 69 -17.20 4.80 -1.01
N GLU A 70 -18.42 4.94 -1.53
CA GLU A 70 -19.23 3.79 -1.90
C GLU A 70 -18.59 2.94 -2.98
N GLU A 71 -17.73 3.51 -3.81
CA GLU A 71 -17.00 2.74 -4.81
C GLU A 71 -16.10 1.69 -4.17
N MET A 72 -15.62 1.96 -2.96
CA MET A 72 -14.82 0.98 -2.22
C MET A 72 -15.67 -0.21 -1.81
N ASP A 73 -16.92 0.05 -1.42
CA ASP A 73 -17.84 -1.05 -1.08
C ASP A 73 -18.11 -1.92 -2.31
N GLU A 74 -18.23 -1.30 -3.47
CA GLU A 74 -18.53 -2.03 -4.71
C GLU A 74 -17.41 -2.99 -5.09
N ILE A 75 -16.18 -2.64 -4.79
CA ILE A 75 -15.06 -3.54 -5.10
C ILE A 75 -14.78 -4.52 -3.98
N GLY A 76 -15.53 -4.46 -2.88
CA GLY A 76 -15.37 -5.39 -1.77
C GLY A 76 -14.08 -5.16 -0.98
N TYR A 77 -13.79 -3.91 -0.65
CA TYR A 77 -12.52 -3.56 -0.02
C TYR A 77 -12.23 -4.36 1.25
N GLU A 78 -13.26 -4.77 1.97
CA GLU A 78 -13.07 -5.48 3.23
C GLU A 78 -12.37 -6.82 3.05
N ASP A 79 -12.64 -7.49 1.92
CA ASP A 79 -11.99 -8.76 1.64
C ASP A 79 -10.48 -8.60 1.47
N TYR A 80 -10.03 -7.43 1.05
CA TYR A 80 -8.61 -7.15 0.90
C TYR A 80 -8.00 -6.64 2.19
N PHE A 81 -8.63 -5.64 2.82
CA PHE A 81 -8.08 -5.01 4.02
C PHE A 81 -7.98 -5.99 5.19
N TYR A 82 -8.92 -6.91 5.29
CA TYR A 82 -8.97 -7.86 6.40
C TYR A 82 -8.67 -9.30 5.96
N GLY A 83 -8.11 -9.45 4.76
CA GLY A 83 -7.75 -10.74 4.23
C GLY A 83 -6.37 -11.20 4.69
N ASP A 84 -5.86 -12.21 3.99
CA ASP A 84 -4.60 -12.85 4.35
C ASP A 84 -3.38 -12.21 3.72
N GLY A 85 -3.56 -11.22 2.87
CA GLY A 85 -2.47 -10.61 2.12
C GLY A 85 -1.95 -9.33 2.73
N LEU A 86 -0.98 -8.76 2.05
CA LEU A 86 -0.46 -7.44 2.37
C LEU A 86 -1.15 -6.43 1.46
N THR A 87 -1.75 -5.41 2.06
CA THR A 87 -2.46 -4.36 1.32
C THR A 87 -1.64 -3.07 1.39
N MET A 88 -1.42 -2.45 0.24
CA MET A 88 -0.73 -1.16 0.18
C MET A 88 -1.62 -0.16 -0.54
N ILE A 89 -1.87 0.96 0.11
CA ILE A 89 -2.83 1.95 -0.38
C ILE A 89 -2.14 3.29 -0.61
N GLU A 90 -2.23 3.79 -1.84
CA GLU A 90 -1.82 5.15 -2.16
C GLU A 90 -3.04 6.05 -2.13
N TRP A 91 -2.85 7.26 -1.64
CA TRP A 91 -3.90 8.27 -1.47
C TRP A 91 -4.94 7.86 -0.42
N ALA A 92 -4.50 7.12 0.59
CA ALA A 92 -5.39 6.61 1.64
C ALA A 92 -6.12 7.71 2.41
N ASN A 93 -5.60 8.94 2.40
CA ASN A 93 -6.28 10.07 3.05
C ASN A 93 -7.65 10.36 2.44
N LEU A 94 -7.91 9.87 1.23
CA LEU A 94 -9.21 10.05 0.59
C LEU A 94 -10.26 9.06 1.10
N ILE A 95 -9.82 8.02 1.82
CA ILE A 95 -10.70 6.98 2.32
C ILE A 95 -10.47 6.70 3.81
N GLU A 96 -10.08 7.71 4.57
CA GLU A 96 -9.73 7.52 5.99
C GLU A 96 -10.82 6.82 6.79
N GLU A 97 -12.06 7.12 6.48
CA GLU A 97 -13.19 6.59 7.27
C GLU A 97 -13.33 5.07 7.18
N ILE A 98 -12.75 4.44 6.18
CA ILE A 98 -12.83 2.98 6.05
C ILE A 98 -11.50 2.28 6.33
N LEU A 99 -10.46 3.01 6.69
CA LEU A 99 -9.19 2.38 7.05
C LEU A 99 -9.38 1.56 8.33
N PRO A 100 -8.64 0.45 8.49
CA PRO A 100 -8.75 -0.34 9.71
C PRO A 100 -8.25 0.46 10.92
N ASP A 101 -8.61 -0.01 12.12
CA ASP A 101 -8.21 0.64 13.35
C ASP A 101 -6.70 0.75 13.49
N HIS A 102 -5.99 -0.23 12.94
CA HIS A 102 -4.53 -0.25 13.00
C HIS A 102 -3.98 -0.47 11.60
N TYR A 103 -3.09 0.41 11.20
CA TYR A 103 -2.40 0.29 9.93
C TYR A 103 -1.04 0.95 10.05
N ARG A 104 -0.16 0.70 9.09
CA ARG A 104 1.18 1.26 9.11
C ARG A 104 1.31 2.29 8.00
N GLU A 105 1.66 3.50 8.38
CA GLU A 105 1.83 4.58 7.42
C GLU A 105 3.31 4.71 7.05
N ILE A 106 3.58 4.68 5.75
CA ILE A 106 4.93 4.83 5.22
C ILE A 106 4.97 6.14 4.43
N THR A 107 5.89 7.02 4.82
CA THR A 107 6.06 8.31 4.16
C THR A 107 7.44 8.36 3.52
N ILE A 108 7.50 8.73 2.25
CA ILE A 108 8.76 8.88 1.51
C ILE A 108 8.91 10.35 1.15
N GLU A 109 10.03 10.94 1.57
CA GLU A 109 10.30 12.35 1.36
C GLU A 109 11.65 12.56 0.70
N LYS A 110 11.73 13.63 -0.11
CA LYS A 110 13.00 14.11 -0.66
C LYS A 110 13.55 15.18 0.26
N ASP A 111 14.88 15.35 0.22
CA ASP A 111 15.53 16.51 0.82
C ASP A 111 16.65 16.89 -0.13
N LEU A 112 16.38 17.88 -0.97
CA LEU A 112 17.31 18.27 -2.03
C LEU A 112 18.60 18.87 -1.47
N GLU A 113 18.58 19.36 -0.23
CA GLU A 113 19.79 19.84 0.41
C GLU A 113 20.76 18.70 0.70
N LYS A 114 20.25 17.48 0.81
CA LYS A 114 21.07 16.29 1.06
C LYS A 114 21.38 15.50 -0.21
N GLY A 115 20.92 15.97 -1.36
CA GLY A 115 21.23 15.37 -2.65
C GLY A 115 20.01 14.81 -3.37
N PHE A 116 20.14 14.63 -4.68
CA PHE A 116 19.04 14.14 -5.51
C PHE A 116 18.62 12.73 -5.16
N ASP A 117 19.57 11.91 -4.72
CA ASP A 117 19.29 10.51 -4.44
C ASP A 117 18.87 10.28 -3.00
N TYR A 118 18.88 11.31 -2.20
CA TYR A 118 18.48 11.17 -0.80
C TYR A 118 16.97 10.97 -0.70
N ARG A 119 16.59 10.01 0.14
CA ARG A 119 15.18 9.80 0.48
C ARG A 119 15.07 9.51 1.96
N LYS A 120 14.08 10.10 2.60
CA LYS A 120 13.78 9.81 3.99
C LYS A 120 12.50 8.97 4.03
N ILE A 121 12.58 7.81 4.65
CA ILE A 121 11.42 6.92 4.80
C ILE A 121 11.06 6.89 6.26
N THR A 122 9.82 7.24 6.56
CA THR A 122 9.30 7.24 7.93
C THR A 122 8.17 6.22 7.99
N ILE A 123 8.22 5.34 8.98
CA ILE A 123 7.20 4.31 9.18
C ILE A 123 6.57 4.52 10.54
N LEU A 124 5.27 4.73 10.54
CA LEU A 124 4.51 4.98 11.77
C LEU A 124 3.38 3.96 11.90
N ASP A 125 3.23 3.40 13.08
CA ASP A 125 2.07 2.56 13.39
C ASP A 125 0.94 3.48 13.82
N ARG A 126 -0.19 3.39 13.14
CA ARG A 126 -1.36 4.23 13.42
C ARG A 126 -2.44 3.49 14.16
#